data_3ce55a2701f377e5fbbb2f8e032e47cc
#
_entry.id   3ce55a2701f377e5fbbb2f8e032e47cc
#
_cell.length_a   1.000
_cell.length_b   1.000
_cell.length_c   1.000
_cell.angle_alpha   90.00
_cell.angle_beta   90.00
_cell.angle_gamma   90.00
#
_symmetry.space_group_name_H-M   'P 1'
#
loop_
_entity.id
_entity.type
_entity.pdbx_description
1 polymer ?
#
loop_
_entity_poly.entity_id
_entity_poly.type
_entity_poly.pdbx_seq_one_letter_code
_entity_poly.pdbx_strand_id
1 'polypeptide(L)'
;MRVDALATLNQISARNDRVNIALGDFNITSLEDAEANLYGKLNKTWYISHLDQCAECKGTNYYFQDDRWSFLDAVMLKKNRNSKFTKDSVEIITADIQTRDNGSPLRFNAKGLYGVSDHFPVVAEIKIY
;
A
#
# COMPACT_ATOMS: atom_id res chain seq x y z
N MET A 1 -14.12 13.52 -1.10
CA MET A 1 -14.15 12.31 -1.97
C MET A 1 -13.33 11.15 -1.38
N ARG A 2 -12.02 11.30 -1.17
CA ARG A 2 -11.18 10.19 -0.66
C ARG A 2 -11.53 9.79 0.78
N VAL A 3 -11.76 10.76 1.65
CA VAL A 3 -12.22 10.54 3.04
C VAL A 3 -13.53 9.77 3.09
N ASP A 4 -14.45 10.06 2.17
CA ASP A 4 -15.75 9.36 2.09
C ASP A 4 -15.59 7.90 1.65
N ALA A 5 -14.68 7.64 0.72
CA ALA A 5 -14.36 6.28 0.28
C ALA A 5 -13.77 5.44 1.43
N LEU A 6 -12.85 6.01 2.22
CA LEU A 6 -12.27 5.35 3.39
C LEU A 6 -13.30 5.13 4.50
N ALA A 7 -14.22 6.07 4.72
CA ALA A 7 -15.33 5.90 5.66
C ALA A 7 -16.26 4.77 5.21
N THR A 8 -16.56 4.68 3.91
CA THR A 8 -17.37 3.61 3.32
C THR A 8 -16.70 2.24 3.52
N LEU A 9 -15.40 2.14 3.33
CA LEU A 9 -14.63 0.91 3.57
C LEU A 9 -14.79 0.44 5.03
N ASN A 10 -14.67 1.34 5.99
CA ASN A 10 -14.87 1.03 7.40
C ASN A 10 -16.31 0.56 7.69
N GLN A 11 -17.31 1.19 7.09
CA GLN A 11 -18.71 0.79 7.24
C GLN A 11 -18.98 -0.60 6.68
N ILE A 12 -18.44 -0.93 5.50
CA ILE A 12 -18.60 -2.25 4.88
C ILE A 12 -17.96 -3.32 5.77
N SER A 13 -16.76 -3.09 6.24
CA SER A 13 -16.03 -4.05 7.08
C SER A 13 -16.67 -4.25 8.46
N ALA A 14 -17.41 -3.27 8.97
CA ALA A 14 -18.10 -3.35 10.27
C ALA A 14 -19.32 -4.27 10.25
N ARG A 15 -19.83 -4.65 9.07
CA ARG A 15 -21.08 -5.42 8.91
C ARG A 15 -20.93 -6.91 9.17
N ASN A 16 -19.73 -7.41 9.35
CA ASN A 16 -19.51 -8.85 9.53
C ASN A 16 -18.23 -9.13 10.32
N ASP A 17 -18.14 -10.35 10.88
CA ASP A 17 -16.99 -10.82 11.65
C ASP A 17 -15.98 -11.64 10.81
N ARG A 18 -16.11 -11.60 9.50
CA ARG A 18 -15.22 -12.31 8.58
C ARG A 18 -13.85 -11.64 8.52
N VAL A 19 -12.89 -12.34 7.98
CA VAL A 19 -11.62 -11.73 7.57
C VAL A 19 -11.90 -10.75 6.44
N ASN A 20 -11.59 -9.48 6.66
CA ASN A 20 -11.74 -8.44 5.65
C ASN A 20 -10.36 -7.95 5.23
N ILE A 21 -10.11 -7.99 3.94
CA ILE A 21 -8.89 -7.51 3.31
C ILE A 21 -9.28 -6.43 2.31
N ALA A 22 -8.64 -5.28 2.40
CA ALA A 22 -8.73 -4.23 1.39
C ALA A 22 -7.35 -4.03 0.77
N LEU A 23 -7.25 -4.12 -0.54
CA LEU A 23 -5.98 -4.01 -1.23
C LEU A 23 -6.14 -3.28 -2.56
N GLY A 24 -5.09 -2.57 -2.96
CA GLY A 24 -5.02 -1.84 -4.21
C GLY A 24 -4.39 -0.46 -4.06
N ASP A 25 -4.60 0.36 -5.08
CA ASP A 25 -4.18 1.76 -5.12
C ASP A 25 -5.22 2.64 -4.40
N PHE A 26 -4.86 3.12 -3.22
CA PHE A 26 -5.67 4.06 -2.44
C PHE A 26 -5.40 5.52 -2.83
N ASN A 27 -4.39 5.72 -3.66
CA ASN A 27 -3.98 7.03 -4.19
C ASN A 27 -3.75 8.07 -3.07
N ILE A 28 -3.25 7.64 -1.93
CA ILE A 28 -2.87 8.50 -0.80
C ILE A 28 -1.41 8.88 -0.96
N THR A 29 -1.17 10.13 -1.35
CA THR A 29 0.20 10.64 -1.45
C THR A 29 0.79 10.91 -0.07
N SER A 30 2.13 10.89 0.04
CA SER A 30 2.81 11.21 1.29
C SER A 30 2.51 12.62 1.80
N LEU A 31 2.23 13.58 0.90
CA LEU A 31 1.80 14.93 1.30
C LEU A 31 0.42 14.90 1.96
N GLU A 32 -0.55 14.25 1.33
CA GLU A 32 -1.90 14.16 1.89
C GLU A 32 -1.91 13.41 3.22
N ASP A 33 -1.10 12.35 3.34
CA ASP A 33 -0.97 11.63 4.59
C ASP A 33 -0.32 12.48 5.68
N ALA A 34 0.70 13.25 5.35
CA ALA A 34 1.34 14.19 6.27
C ALA A 34 0.37 15.27 6.77
N GLU A 35 -0.50 15.79 5.89
CA GLU A 35 -1.49 16.83 6.24
C GLU A 35 -2.67 16.27 7.03
N ALA A 36 -3.23 15.15 6.62
CA ALA A 36 -4.50 14.63 7.13
C ALA A 36 -4.38 13.36 7.98
N ASN A 37 -3.17 12.77 8.09
CA ASN A 37 -2.91 11.52 8.81
C ASN A 37 -3.89 10.40 8.41
N LEU A 38 -4.06 10.19 7.11
CA LEU A 38 -5.06 9.27 6.57
C LEU A 38 -4.75 7.81 6.95
N TYR A 39 -3.52 7.38 6.76
CA TYR A 39 -3.11 6.03 7.15
C TYR A 39 -3.12 5.85 8.66
N GLY A 40 -2.75 6.85 9.44
CA GLY A 40 -2.84 6.80 10.90
C GLY A 40 -4.27 6.65 11.40
N LYS A 41 -5.24 7.31 10.74
CA LYS A 41 -6.66 7.15 11.05
C LYS A 41 -7.18 5.76 10.68
N LEU A 42 -6.79 5.24 9.51
CA LEU A 42 -7.11 3.88 9.08
C LEU A 42 -6.50 2.83 10.00
N ASN A 43 -5.29 3.05 10.50
CA ASN A 43 -4.58 2.11 11.38
C ASN A 43 -5.30 1.87 12.72
N LYS A 44 -6.26 2.68 13.09
CA LYS A 44 -7.13 2.40 14.25
C LYS A 44 -7.97 1.14 14.04
N THR A 45 -8.41 0.88 12.82
CA THR A 45 -9.29 -0.24 12.45
C THR A 45 -8.56 -1.33 11.67
N TRP A 46 -7.52 -0.97 10.93
CA TRP A 46 -6.80 -1.84 10.01
C TRP A 46 -5.33 -1.99 10.38
N TYR A 47 -4.78 -3.19 10.23
CA TYR A 47 -3.34 -3.34 10.02
C TYR A 47 -3.03 -2.90 8.61
N ILE A 48 -2.00 -2.08 8.44
CA ILE A 48 -1.61 -1.53 7.13
C ILE A 48 -0.20 -2.00 6.80
N SER A 49 -0.04 -2.63 5.65
CA SER A 49 1.19 -3.31 5.25
C SER A 49 2.46 -2.51 5.52
N HIS A 50 2.54 -1.28 5.04
CA HIS A 50 3.75 -0.48 5.17
C HIS A 50 3.95 0.15 6.56
N LEU A 51 2.89 0.31 7.36
CA LEU A 51 3.02 0.82 8.73
C LEU A 51 3.42 -0.27 9.71
N ASP A 52 2.88 -1.47 9.52
CA ASP A 52 2.96 -2.52 10.54
C ASP A 52 4.09 -3.53 10.26
N GLN A 53 4.54 -3.68 9.00
CA GLN A 53 5.43 -4.77 8.60
C GLN A 53 6.57 -4.39 7.66
N CYS A 54 6.74 -3.13 7.31
CA CYS A 54 7.74 -2.75 6.31
C CYS A 54 8.42 -1.40 6.64
N ALA A 55 9.11 -1.34 7.77
CA ALA A 55 9.79 -0.12 8.23
C ALA A 55 10.85 0.40 7.24
N GLU A 56 11.49 -0.50 6.49
CA GLU A 56 12.55 -0.18 5.51
C GLU A 56 11.99 0.22 4.13
N CYS A 57 10.70 0.06 3.88
CA CYS A 57 10.10 0.36 2.60
C CYS A 57 9.97 1.87 2.40
N LYS A 58 10.33 2.36 1.22
CA LYS A 58 10.25 3.79 0.86
C LYS A 58 8.87 4.17 0.32
N GLY A 59 8.24 3.31 -0.45
CA GLY A 59 6.96 3.56 -1.11
C GLY A 59 6.74 2.64 -2.30
N THR A 60 5.57 2.74 -2.89
CA THR A 60 5.21 1.99 -4.10
C THR A 60 5.30 2.84 -5.37
N ASN A 61 5.28 4.16 -5.23
CA ASN A 61 5.38 5.12 -6.32
C ASN A 61 6.39 6.21 -5.98
N TYR A 62 7.09 6.71 -6.99
CA TYR A 62 8.07 7.78 -6.87
C TYR A 62 7.73 8.95 -7.79
N TYR A 63 7.54 10.12 -7.19
CA TYR A 63 7.29 11.35 -7.93
C TYR A 63 8.59 12.14 -8.09
N PHE A 64 9.17 12.05 -9.27
CA PHE A 64 10.52 12.53 -9.56
C PHE A 64 10.68 14.07 -9.45
N GLN A 65 9.61 14.84 -9.67
CA GLN A 65 9.68 16.31 -9.59
C GLN A 65 10.02 16.81 -8.18
N ASP A 66 9.54 16.11 -7.17
CA ASP A 66 9.74 16.46 -5.76
C ASP A 66 10.66 15.48 -5.02
N ASP A 67 11.28 14.54 -5.74
CA ASP A 67 12.07 13.45 -5.13
C ASP A 67 11.31 12.77 -3.97
N ARG A 68 10.05 12.41 -4.23
CA ARG A 68 9.15 11.96 -3.18
C ARG A 68 8.57 10.58 -3.44
N TRP A 69 8.71 9.72 -2.44
CA TRP A 69 8.07 8.42 -2.38
C TRP A 69 6.70 8.50 -1.69
N SER A 70 5.78 7.71 -2.17
CA SER A 70 4.45 7.54 -1.57
C SER A 70 4.04 6.07 -1.55
N PHE A 71 3.31 5.67 -0.52
CA PHE A 71 2.62 4.38 -0.49
C PHE A 71 1.22 4.56 -1.07
N LEU A 72 1.11 4.65 -2.39
CA LEU A 72 -0.19 4.73 -3.06
C LEU A 72 -0.94 3.41 -2.94
N ASP A 73 -0.21 2.31 -2.95
CA ASP A 73 -0.72 0.95 -2.85
C ASP A 73 -0.48 0.39 -1.46
N ALA A 74 -1.46 -0.33 -0.96
CA ALA A 74 -1.37 -0.99 0.33
C ALA A 74 -2.20 -2.28 0.36
N VAL A 75 -1.81 -3.18 1.26
CA VAL A 75 -2.64 -4.27 1.73
C VAL A 75 -3.09 -3.93 3.13
N MET A 76 -4.39 -3.88 3.36
CA MET A 76 -4.98 -3.61 4.67
C MET A 76 -5.78 -4.80 5.14
N LEU A 77 -5.55 -5.21 6.39
CA LEU A 77 -6.25 -6.30 7.05
C LEU A 77 -7.02 -5.74 8.24
N LYS A 78 -8.33 -5.92 8.27
CA LYS A 78 -9.14 -5.49 9.42
C LYS A 78 -8.66 -6.16 10.69
N LYS A 79 -8.43 -5.36 11.72
CA LYS A 79 -7.99 -5.85 13.04
C LYS A 79 -9.06 -6.74 13.66
N ASN A 80 -8.70 -8.00 13.88
CA ASN A 80 -9.51 -8.98 14.62
C ASN A 80 -8.61 -10.06 15.22
N ARG A 81 -9.19 -10.94 16.05
CA ARG A 81 -8.46 -12.03 16.71
C ARG A 81 -8.15 -13.22 15.80
N ASN A 82 -8.79 -13.30 14.65
CA ASN A 82 -8.78 -14.48 13.77
C ASN A 82 -7.80 -14.36 12.60
N SER A 83 -7.16 -13.21 12.44
CA SER A 83 -6.18 -12.99 11.36
C SER A 83 -5.15 -11.93 11.73
N LYS A 84 -3.96 -12.09 11.17
CA LYS A 84 -2.88 -11.10 11.26
C LYS A 84 -1.93 -11.25 10.08
N PHE A 85 -1.13 -10.23 9.83
CA PHE A 85 0.02 -10.39 8.93
C PHE A 85 1.04 -11.36 9.53
N THR A 86 1.61 -12.22 8.70
CA THR A 86 2.81 -12.97 9.08
C THR A 86 3.94 -11.97 9.27
N LYS A 87 4.68 -12.12 10.38
CA LYS A 87 5.78 -11.23 10.71
C LYS A 87 6.79 -11.18 9.56
N ASP A 88 7.23 -9.96 9.22
CA ASP A 88 8.23 -9.69 8.18
C ASP A 88 7.85 -10.22 6.78
N SER A 89 6.55 -10.40 6.51
CA SER A 89 6.06 -10.93 5.24
C SER A 89 5.71 -9.87 4.20
N VAL A 90 5.66 -8.59 4.60
CA VAL A 90 5.34 -7.51 3.66
C VAL A 90 6.58 -7.15 2.86
N GLU A 91 6.43 -7.17 1.55
CA GLU A 91 7.52 -6.88 0.62
C GLU A 91 7.04 -5.98 -0.52
N ILE A 92 7.85 -5.00 -0.86
CA ILE A 92 7.72 -4.21 -2.09
C ILE A 92 8.61 -4.88 -3.14
N ILE A 93 8.02 -5.37 -4.22
CA ILE A 93 8.76 -6.09 -5.25
C ILE A 93 9.47 -5.11 -6.19
N THR A 94 10.79 -5.19 -6.25
CA THR A 94 11.66 -4.31 -7.04
C THR A 94 12.53 -5.10 -8.02
N ALA A 95 11.91 -5.92 -8.86
CA ALA A 95 12.63 -6.68 -9.87
C ALA A 95 13.30 -5.75 -10.92
N ASP A 96 14.44 -6.16 -11.47
CA ASP A 96 15.24 -5.34 -12.41
C ASP A 96 14.43 -4.85 -13.61
N ILE A 97 13.55 -5.70 -14.14
CA ILE A 97 12.71 -5.36 -15.30
C ILE A 97 11.72 -4.19 -15.01
N GLN A 98 11.43 -3.93 -13.76
CA GLN A 98 10.48 -2.88 -13.34
C GLN A 98 11.12 -1.74 -12.57
N THR A 99 12.45 -1.70 -12.51
CA THR A 99 13.18 -0.75 -11.68
C THR A 99 14.19 0.05 -12.51
N ARG A 100 14.23 1.37 -12.30
CA ARG A 100 15.24 2.27 -12.88
C ARG A 100 16.55 2.14 -12.12
N ASP A 101 17.63 2.63 -12.70
CA ASP A 101 18.97 2.66 -12.06
C ASP A 101 18.96 3.41 -10.72
N ASN A 102 18.10 4.42 -10.56
CA ASN A 102 17.94 5.15 -9.30
C ASN A 102 17.06 4.44 -8.27
N GLY A 103 16.58 3.23 -8.55
CA GLY A 103 15.73 2.44 -7.65
C GLY A 103 14.24 2.74 -7.73
N SER A 104 13.80 3.67 -8.58
CA SER A 104 12.38 4.01 -8.73
C SER A 104 11.66 3.10 -9.74
N PRO A 105 10.31 3.03 -9.71
CA PRO A 105 9.56 2.23 -10.68
C PRO A 105 9.82 2.64 -12.13
N LEU A 106 9.96 1.68 -13.00
CA LEU A 106 10.14 1.86 -14.44
C LEU A 106 8.81 1.70 -15.15
N ARG A 107 8.18 2.82 -15.46
CA ARG A 107 6.91 2.88 -16.17
C ARG A 107 7.00 2.17 -17.53
N PHE A 108 5.94 1.47 -17.90
CA PHE A 108 5.85 0.85 -19.22
C PHE A 108 5.96 1.88 -20.33
N ASN A 109 6.81 1.58 -21.31
CA ASN A 109 6.99 2.36 -22.54
C ASN A 109 6.64 1.50 -23.76
N ALA A 110 5.51 1.79 -24.39
CA ALA A 110 5.01 1.03 -25.54
C ALA A 110 5.91 1.12 -26.79
N LYS A 111 6.63 2.23 -26.97
CA LYS A 111 7.50 2.42 -28.12
C LYS A 111 8.79 1.60 -28.00
N GLY A 112 9.37 1.55 -26.79
CA GLY A 112 10.60 0.80 -26.53
C GLY A 112 10.37 -0.62 -26.04
N LEU A 113 9.14 -1.00 -25.72
CA LEU A 113 8.77 -2.30 -25.14
C LEU A 113 9.56 -2.63 -23.86
N TYR A 114 9.75 -1.66 -22.99
CA TYR A 114 10.43 -1.83 -21.71
C TYR A 114 9.62 -1.25 -20.57
N GLY A 115 10.00 -1.61 -19.34
CA GLY A 115 9.30 -1.22 -18.12
C GLY A 115 8.01 -2.00 -17.91
N VAL A 116 7.39 -1.82 -16.77
CA VAL A 116 6.17 -2.53 -16.36
C VAL A 116 5.10 -1.58 -15.88
N SER A 117 5.38 -0.81 -14.81
CA SER A 117 4.44 0.08 -14.15
C SER A 117 5.19 1.21 -13.45
N ASP A 118 4.53 2.32 -13.22
CA ASP A 118 5.01 3.40 -12.36
C ASP A 118 4.73 3.12 -10.86
N HIS A 119 4.20 1.94 -10.56
CA HIS A 119 4.01 1.43 -9.20
C HIS A 119 4.76 0.11 -9.00
N PHE A 120 5.31 -0.10 -7.81
CA PHE A 120 5.82 -1.39 -7.39
C PHE A 120 4.71 -2.24 -6.77
N PRO A 121 4.67 -3.56 -7.05
CA PRO A 121 3.76 -4.47 -6.37
C PRO A 121 4.04 -4.57 -4.88
N VAL A 122 2.97 -4.74 -4.10
CA VAL A 122 3.03 -5.04 -2.67
C VAL A 122 2.58 -6.47 -2.45
N VAL A 123 3.36 -7.24 -1.71
CA VAL A 123 3.02 -8.60 -1.31
C VAL A 123 2.96 -8.67 0.22
N ALA A 124 2.01 -9.43 0.72
CA ALA A 124 1.88 -9.70 2.15
C ALA A 124 1.33 -11.10 2.37
N GLU A 125 1.82 -11.77 3.40
CA GLU A 125 1.25 -13.04 3.86
C GLU A 125 0.35 -12.80 5.07
N ILE A 126 -0.86 -13.34 5.01
CA ILE A 126 -1.85 -13.23 6.08
C ILE A 126 -2.08 -14.61 6.69
N LYS A 127 -1.96 -14.69 8.00
CA LYS A 127 -2.27 -15.88 8.77
C LYS A 127 -3.70 -15.80 9.29
N ILE A 128 -4.46 -16.85 9.02
CA ILE A 128 -5.85 -17.02 9.47
C ILE A 128 -5.86 -18.17 10.49
N TYR A 129 -6.50 -17.94 11.62
CA TYR A 129 -6.61 -18.90 12.73
C TYR A 129 -7.95 -19.60 12.74
#